data_5a37b50c8b7a4b2935e812bda37cd730
#
_entry.id   5a37b50c8b7a4b2935e812bda37cd730
#
_cell.length_a   1.000
_cell.length_b   1.000
_cell.length_c   1.000
_cell.angle_alpha   90.00
_cell.angle_beta   90.00
_cell.angle_gamma   90.00
#
_symmetry.space_group_name_H-M   'P 1'
#
loop_
_entity.id
_entity.type
_entity.pdbx_description
1 polymer ?
#
loop_
_entity_poly.entity_id
_entity_poly.type
_entity_poly.pdbx_seq_one_letter_code
_entity_poly.pdbx_strand_id
1 'polypeptide(L)'
;MNEPAAPIADDACPRLPRGVRLVHNEAQGGWVLLAPERVFKADPIAVEIVKRCTGEATFGEIVDDLAKTFSAPRERIHADVTALLRGLADKKLLEL
;
A
#
# COMPACT_ATOMS: atom_id res chain seq x y z
N MET A 1 3.45 -15.00 -18.88
CA MET A 1 4.02 -13.69 -19.19
C MET A 1 3.51 -12.66 -18.22
N ASN A 2 4.43 -11.90 -17.65
CA ASN A 2 4.04 -10.92 -16.63
C ASN A 2 3.78 -9.57 -17.28
N GLU A 3 2.60 -9.04 -17.07
CA GLU A 3 2.30 -7.69 -17.48
C GLU A 3 2.65 -6.73 -16.34
N PRO A 4 3.16 -5.53 -16.67
CA PRO A 4 3.40 -4.55 -15.63
C PRO A 4 2.07 -4.13 -14.99
N ALA A 5 2.12 -3.76 -13.72
CA ALA A 5 0.94 -3.26 -13.04
C ALA A 5 0.41 -2.01 -13.75
N ALA A 6 -0.91 -1.88 -13.82
CA ALA A 6 -1.52 -0.71 -14.43
C ALA A 6 -1.09 0.56 -13.70
N PRO A 7 -0.82 1.64 -14.42
CA PRO A 7 -0.42 2.91 -13.77
C PRO A 7 -1.49 3.43 -12.81
N ILE A 8 -1.03 4.12 -11.79
CA ILE A 8 -1.90 4.81 -10.84
C ILE A 8 -1.72 6.31 -11.09
N ALA A 9 -2.82 7.03 -11.18
CA ALA A 9 -2.75 8.48 -11.38
C ALA A 9 -2.09 9.16 -10.18
N ASP A 10 -1.24 10.15 -10.45
CA ASP A 10 -0.53 10.86 -9.38
C ASP A 10 -1.48 11.53 -8.39
N ASP A 11 -2.66 11.95 -8.84
CA ASP A 11 -3.65 12.61 -8.00
C ASP A 11 -4.65 11.63 -7.36
N ALA A 12 -4.51 10.34 -7.59
CA ALA A 12 -5.33 9.35 -6.91
C ALA A 12 -5.01 9.36 -5.42
N CYS A 13 -6.04 9.21 -4.59
CA CYS A 13 -5.88 9.19 -3.14
C CYS A 13 -6.21 7.80 -2.61
N PRO A 14 -5.22 6.91 -2.53
CA PRO A 14 -5.47 5.54 -2.07
C PRO A 14 -5.98 5.52 -0.65
N ARG A 15 -6.92 4.62 -0.39
CA ARG A 15 -7.47 4.45 0.96
C ARG A 15 -7.88 3.02 1.20
N LEU A 16 -7.96 2.64 2.47
CA LEU A 16 -8.48 1.33 2.84
C LEU A 16 -9.99 1.36 2.80
N PRO A 17 -10.63 0.35 2.18
CA PRO A 17 -12.09 0.27 2.18
C PRO A 17 -12.63 0.06 3.59
N ARG A 18 -13.92 0.28 3.76
CA ARG A 18 -14.60 0.01 5.01
C ARG A 18 -14.40 -1.45 5.40
N GLY A 19 -14.02 -1.70 6.64
CA GLY A 19 -13.81 -3.06 7.15
C GLY A 19 -12.40 -3.59 6.94
N VAL A 20 -11.51 -2.82 6.29
CA VAL A 20 -10.11 -3.21 6.13
C VAL A 20 -9.27 -2.33 7.04
N ARG A 21 -8.40 -2.94 7.85
CA ARG A 21 -7.57 -2.21 8.80
C ARG A 21 -6.17 -2.80 8.88
N LEU A 22 -5.20 -1.92 9.11
CA LEU A 22 -3.84 -2.33 9.40
C LEU A 22 -3.68 -2.34 10.92
N VAL A 23 -3.32 -3.49 11.49
CA VAL A 23 -3.14 -3.61 12.94
C VAL A 23 -1.84 -4.34 13.25
N HIS A 24 -1.27 -4.02 14.41
CA HIS A 24 -0.12 -4.74 14.93
C HIS A 24 -0.62 -5.90 15.77
N ASN A 25 -0.16 -7.11 15.46
CA ASN A 25 -0.59 -8.31 16.17
C ASN A 25 0.63 -9.16 16.51
N GLU A 26 1.02 -9.15 17.77
CA GLU A 26 2.19 -9.90 18.22
C GLU A 26 2.01 -11.42 18.06
N ALA A 27 0.81 -11.92 18.23
CA ALA A 27 0.53 -13.34 18.05
C ALA A 27 0.74 -13.79 16.60
N GLN A 28 0.56 -12.88 15.64
CA GLN A 28 0.80 -13.16 14.23
C GLN A 28 2.23 -12.81 13.79
N GLY A 29 3.05 -12.31 14.72
CA GLY A 29 4.43 -11.98 14.43
C GLY A 29 4.65 -10.60 13.87
N GLY A 30 3.71 -9.68 14.01
CA GLY A 30 3.89 -8.30 13.58
C GLY A 30 2.63 -7.66 13.01
N TRP A 31 2.80 -6.91 11.93
CA TRP A 31 1.67 -6.20 11.33
C TRP A 31 0.87 -7.07 10.39
N VAL A 32 -0.45 -6.90 10.44
CA VAL A 32 -1.37 -7.61 9.54
C VAL A 32 -2.41 -6.64 9.01
N LEU A 33 -2.89 -6.94 7.81
CA LEU A 33 -3.99 -6.23 7.19
C LEU A 33 -5.24 -7.09 7.40
N LEU A 34 -6.18 -6.59 8.18
CA LEU A 34 -7.41 -7.30 8.49
C LEU A 34 -8.52 -6.90 7.53
N ALA A 35 -9.19 -7.90 6.96
CA ALA A 35 -10.36 -7.72 6.12
C ALA A 35 -11.43 -8.69 6.60
N PRO A 36 -12.70 -8.52 6.20
CA PRO A 36 -13.73 -9.48 6.57
C PRO A 36 -13.33 -10.88 6.14
N GLU A 37 -13.28 -11.80 7.11
CA GLU A 37 -12.94 -13.21 6.90
C GLU A 37 -11.55 -13.48 6.34
N ARG A 38 -10.67 -12.48 6.28
CA ARG A 38 -9.30 -12.66 5.76
C ARG A 38 -8.29 -11.88 6.58
N VAL A 39 -7.09 -12.44 6.67
CA VAL A 39 -5.95 -11.80 7.33
C VAL A 39 -4.74 -11.94 6.42
N PHE A 40 -4.04 -10.84 6.18
CA PHE A 40 -2.84 -10.82 5.36
C PHE A 40 -1.67 -10.26 6.17
N LYS A 41 -0.54 -10.94 6.13
CA LYS A 41 0.67 -10.41 6.77
C LYS A 41 1.21 -9.24 5.95
N ALA A 42 1.64 -8.20 6.64
CA ALA A 42 2.23 -7.02 6.00
C ALA A 42 3.70 -6.95 6.41
N ASP A 43 4.60 -6.98 5.43
CA ASP A 43 6.01 -6.79 5.70
C ASP A 43 6.28 -5.31 6.03
N PRO A 44 7.48 -4.97 6.53
CA PRO A 44 7.78 -3.58 6.92
C PRO A 44 7.55 -2.56 5.81
N ILE A 45 7.83 -2.93 4.57
CA ILE A 45 7.64 -2.02 3.44
C ILE A 45 6.15 -1.81 3.18
N ALA A 46 5.36 -2.89 3.17
CA ALA A 46 3.93 -2.81 2.98
C ALA A 46 3.27 -1.97 4.09
N VAL A 47 3.73 -2.12 5.33
CA VAL A 47 3.22 -1.32 6.45
C VAL A 47 3.41 0.17 6.19
N GLU A 48 4.61 0.57 5.75
CA GLU A 48 4.89 1.98 5.49
C GLU A 48 4.04 2.53 4.36
N ILE A 49 3.77 1.73 3.35
CA ILE A 49 2.92 2.14 2.23
C ILE A 49 1.46 2.27 2.70
N VAL A 50 0.94 1.25 3.37
CA VAL A 50 -0.46 1.21 3.79
C VAL A 50 -0.79 2.29 4.82
N LYS A 51 0.14 2.60 5.72
CA LYS A 51 -0.03 3.68 6.69
C LYS A 51 -0.36 5.02 6.03
N ARG A 52 0.13 5.23 4.83
CA ARG A 52 -0.06 6.48 4.10
C ARG A 52 -1.31 6.50 3.24
N CYS A 53 -2.00 5.36 3.15
CA CYS A 53 -3.23 5.23 2.35
C CYS A 53 -4.45 5.64 3.16
N THR A 54 -4.54 6.94 3.46
CA THR A 54 -5.61 7.50 4.31
C THR A 54 -6.76 8.08 3.51
N GLY A 55 -6.61 8.18 2.20
CA GLY A 55 -7.58 8.86 1.35
C GLY A 55 -7.32 10.36 1.24
N GLU A 56 -6.36 10.89 2.00
CA GLU A 56 -6.03 12.32 1.97
C GLU A 56 -4.77 12.60 1.15
N ALA A 57 -3.76 11.74 1.25
CA ALA A 57 -2.53 11.90 0.49
C ALA A 57 -2.69 11.34 -0.92
N THR A 58 -2.14 12.04 -1.90
CA THR A 58 -2.15 11.56 -3.27
C THR A 58 -1.07 10.49 -3.45
N PHE A 59 -1.23 9.68 -4.50
CA PHE A 59 -0.24 8.67 -4.85
C PHE A 59 1.16 9.30 -5.04
N GLY A 60 1.23 10.44 -5.74
CA GLY A 60 2.49 11.14 -5.94
C GLY A 60 3.13 11.57 -4.63
N GLU A 61 2.33 12.10 -3.71
CA GLU A 61 2.82 12.49 -2.38
C GLU A 61 3.33 11.29 -1.59
N ILE A 62 2.63 10.18 -1.67
CA ILE A 62 3.03 8.94 -0.99
C ILE A 62 4.39 8.46 -1.52
N VAL A 63 4.56 8.45 -2.83
CA VAL A 63 5.81 8.03 -3.45
C VAL A 63 6.96 8.95 -3.04
N ASP A 64 6.74 10.27 -3.06
CA ASP A 64 7.76 11.24 -2.67
C ASP A 64 8.19 11.05 -1.22
N ASP A 65 7.22 10.85 -0.32
CA ASP A 65 7.49 10.67 1.10
C ASP A 65 8.25 9.36 1.36
N LEU A 66 7.85 8.29 0.71
CA LEU A 66 8.53 7.00 0.85
C LEU A 66 9.94 7.03 0.28
N ALA A 67 10.15 7.71 -0.83
CA ALA A 67 11.49 7.85 -1.39
C ALA A 67 12.44 8.53 -0.41
N LYS A 68 11.95 9.54 0.30
CA LYS A 68 12.74 10.21 1.35
C LYS A 68 12.96 9.30 2.54
N THR A 69 11.92 8.63 2.99
CA THR A 69 11.98 7.76 4.17
C THR A 69 12.98 6.63 3.99
N PHE A 70 13.01 6.03 2.82
CA PHE A 70 13.89 4.89 2.54
C PHE A 70 15.19 5.30 1.85
N SER A 71 15.38 6.59 1.57
CA SER A 71 16.57 7.09 0.86
C SER A 71 16.80 6.30 -0.43
N ALA A 72 15.74 6.07 -1.18
CA ALA A 72 15.76 5.25 -2.39
C ALA A 72 15.36 6.10 -3.60
N PRO A 73 15.78 5.70 -4.82
CA PRO A 73 15.37 6.41 -6.03
C PRO A 73 13.85 6.41 -6.17
N ARG A 74 13.31 7.58 -6.52
CA ARG A 74 11.87 7.74 -6.65
C ARG A 74 11.26 6.77 -7.66
N GLU A 75 11.95 6.52 -8.75
CA GLU A 75 11.47 5.60 -9.79
C GLU A 75 11.27 4.19 -9.25
N ARG A 76 12.18 3.73 -8.42
CA ARG A 76 12.08 2.41 -7.82
C ARG A 76 10.92 2.35 -6.83
N ILE A 77 10.80 3.37 -5.98
CA ILE A 77 9.69 3.46 -5.02
C ILE A 77 8.36 3.53 -5.78
N HIS A 78 8.30 4.32 -6.83
CA HIS A 78 7.09 4.44 -7.65
C HIS A 78 6.66 3.06 -8.20
N ALA A 79 7.60 2.30 -8.73
CA ALA A 79 7.30 0.98 -9.27
C ALA A 79 6.83 0.01 -8.18
N ASP A 80 7.52 0.01 -7.04
CA ASP A 80 7.19 -0.89 -5.92
C ASP A 80 5.82 -0.55 -5.32
N VAL A 81 5.54 0.72 -5.14
CA VAL A 81 4.26 1.16 -4.58
C VAL A 81 3.12 0.85 -5.56
N THR A 82 3.33 1.09 -6.84
CA THR A 82 2.33 0.77 -7.87
C THR A 82 1.98 -0.71 -7.83
N ALA A 83 2.98 -1.58 -7.79
CA ALA A 83 2.76 -3.02 -7.77
C ALA A 83 1.99 -3.46 -6.52
N LEU A 84 2.37 -2.93 -5.35
CA LEU A 84 1.70 -3.28 -4.11
C LEU A 84 0.25 -2.79 -4.09
N LEU A 85 0.02 -1.53 -4.45
CA LEU A 85 -1.32 -0.96 -4.41
C LEU A 85 -2.25 -1.63 -5.42
N ARG A 86 -1.76 -1.95 -6.61
CA ARG A 86 -2.56 -2.67 -7.60
C ARG A 86 -2.90 -4.07 -7.13
N GLY A 87 -1.94 -4.76 -6.52
CA GLY A 87 -2.19 -6.08 -5.95
C GLY A 87 -3.26 -6.05 -4.86
N LEU A 88 -3.20 -5.05 -3.99
CA LEU A 88 -4.21 -4.89 -2.93
C LEU A 88 -5.57 -4.51 -3.51
N ALA A 89 -5.59 -3.64 -4.52
CA ALA A 89 -6.85 -3.25 -5.17
C ALA A 89 -7.52 -4.44 -5.85
N ASP A 90 -6.74 -5.30 -6.49
CA ASP A 90 -7.25 -6.52 -7.12
C ASP A 90 -7.91 -7.45 -6.10
N LYS A 91 -7.42 -7.45 -4.88
CA LYS A 91 -7.98 -8.25 -3.79
C LYS A 91 -9.09 -7.51 -3.04
N LYS A 92 -9.43 -6.32 -3.48
CA LYS A 92 -10.44 -5.44 -2.86
C LYS A 92 -10.06 -5.02 -1.45
N LEU A 93 -8.76 -4.91 -1.20
CA LEU A 93 -8.21 -4.46 0.08
C LEU A 93 -7.82 -2.99 0.05
N LEU A 94 -7.93 -2.34 -1.10
CA LEU A 94 -7.58 -0.95 -1.29
C LEU A 94 -8.47 -0.33 -2.36
N GLU A 95 -8.83 0.93 -2.13
CA GLU A 95 -9.54 1.74 -3.14
C GLU A 95 -8.59 2.81 -3.66
N LEU A 96 -8.60 3.00 -4.95
CA LEU A 96 -7.76 4.00 -5.62
C LEU A 96 -8.58 5.21 -6.09
#